data_0aabee9f242ae65ca7d2f4502ccbaf6a
#
_entry.id   0aabee9f242ae65ca7d2f4502ccbaf6a
#
_cell.length_a   1.000
_cell.length_b   1.000
_cell.length_c   1.000
_cell.angle_alpha   90.00
_cell.angle_beta   90.00
_cell.angle_gamma   90.00
#
_symmetry.space_group_name_H-M   'P 1'
#
loop_
_entity.id
_entity.type
_entity.pdbx_description
1 polymer ?
#
loop_
_entity_poly.entity_id
_entity_poly.type
_entity_poly.pdbx_seq_one_letter_code
_entity_poly.pdbx_strand_id
1 'polypeptide(L)' 'MEILTINDLAKLVNAEIKKGNGAKKIMLSNDDEGNGYHGLYYAFTPTDDVFSGSYPPSLPHGVKKEEVKDYVILG' A
#
# COMPACT_ATOMS: atom_id res chain seq x y z
N MET A 1 8.56 -5.49 11.60
CA MET A 1 7.53 -4.42 11.60
C MET A 1 6.20 -5.00 11.14
N GLU A 2 5.14 -4.56 11.77
CA GLU A 2 3.81 -4.96 11.34
C GLU A 2 3.36 -4.17 10.14
N ILE A 3 2.58 -4.81 9.27
CA ILE A 3 2.00 -4.13 8.12
C ILE A 3 0.86 -3.24 8.63
N LEU A 4 0.80 -2.01 8.14
CA LEU A 4 -0.21 -1.04 8.55
C LEU A 4 -1.60 -1.45 8.04
N THR A 5 -2.62 -1.16 8.84
CA THR A 5 -4.01 -1.30 8.41
C THR A 5 -4.48 0.01 7.76
N ILE A 6 -5.67 -0.03 7.14
CA ILE A 6 -6.29 1.19 6.60
C ILE A 6 -6.53 2.20 7.73
N ASN A 7 -6.94 1.74 8.90
CA ASN A 7 -7.15 2.63 10.06
C ASN A 7 -5.85 3.30 10.50
N ASP A 8 -4.74 2.56 10.50
CA ASP A 8 -3.43 3.13 10.82
C ASP A 8 -3.04 4.20 9.80
N LEU A 9 -3.26 3.91 8.50
CA LEU A 9 -2.96 4.85 7.43
C LEU A 9 -3.80 6.12 7.56
N ALA A 10 -5.07 6.01 7.92
CA ALA A 10 -5.96 7.16 8.11
C ALA A 10 -5.40 8.13 9.15
N LYS A 11 -4.86 7.60 10.24
CA LYS A 11 -4.26 8.44 11.30
C LYS A 11 -3.04 9.19 10.77
N LEU A 12 -2.20 8.52 9.99
CA LEU A 12 -1.00 9.12 9.39
C LEU A 12 -1.38 10.22 8.39
N VAL A 13 -2.38 9.94 7.55
CA VAL A 13 -2.89 10.92 6.58
C VAL A 13 -3.43 12.16 7.29
N ASN A 14 -4.24 11.97 8.32
CA ASN A 14 -4.81 13.10 9.08
C ASN A 14 -3.72 13.94 9.75
N ALA A 15 -2.67 13.30 10.26
CA ALA A 15 -1.55 14.01 10.85
C ALA A 15 -0.84 14.90 9.82
N GLU A 16 -0.65 14.41 8.59
CA GLU A 16 -0.03 15.18 7.51
C GLU A 16 -0.90 16.36 7.08
N ILE A 17 -2.22 16.17 7.00
CA ILE A 17 -3.16 17.24 6.69
C ILE A 17 -3.06 18.36 7.74
N LYS A 18 -2.98 18.02 9.02
CA LYS A 18 -2.85 18.98 10.10
C LYS A 18 -1.55 19.77 10.03
N LYS A 19 -0.49 19.18 9.48
CA LYS A 19 0.78 19.87 9.25
C LYS A 19 0.77 20.80 8.05
N GLY A 20 -0.33 20.86 7.29
CA GLY A 20 -0.45 21.69 6.10
C GLY A 20 -0.03 20.99 4.81
N ASN A 21 0.13 19.68 4.82
CA ASN A 21 0.62 18.91 3.67
C ASN A 21 -0.50 18.33 2.79
N GLY A 22 -1.76 18.69 3.05
CA GLY A 22 -2.90 18.07 2.36
C GLY A 22 -2.93 18.21 0.84
N ALA A 23 -2.33 19.28 0.30
CA ALA A 23 -2.29 19.49 -1.16
C ALA A 23 -1.07 18.85 -1.83
N LYS A 24 -0.16 18.26 -1.07
CA LYS A 24 1.01 17.59 -1.63
C LYS A 24 0.63 16.28 -2.28
N LYS A 25 1.27 15.97 -3.40
CA LYS A 25 1.07 14.70 -4.11
C LYS A 25 1.89 13.61 -3.45
N ILE A 26 1.44 12.37 -3.58
CA ILE A 26 2.06 11.23 -2.92
C ILE A 26 2.99 10.49 -3.88
N MET A 27 4.21 10.23 -3.42
CA MET A 27 5.12 9.27 -4.04
C MET A 27 5.25 8.05 -3.14
N LEU A 28 5.33 6.88 -3.74
CA LEU A 28 5.59 5.64 -3.02
C LEU A 28 7.02 5.19 -3.28
N SER A 29 7.69 4.69 -2.25
CA SER A 29 9.01 4.09 -2.40
C SER A 29 8.89 2.73 -3.08
N ASN A 30 9.80 2.43 -4.01
CA ASN A 30 9.81 1.12 -4.68
C ASN A 30 10.31 0.00 -3.78
N ASP A 31 11.07 0.34 -2.74
CA ASP A 31 11.60 -0.62 -1.78
C ASP A 31 11.84 0.05 -0.43
N ASP A 32 12.24 -0.75 0.56
CA ASP A 32 12.50 -0.28 1.93
C ASP A 32 13.68 0.69 2.03
N GLU A 33 14.59 0.63 1.09
CA GLU A 33 15.83 1.42 1.11
C GLU A 33 15.72 2.73 0.35
N GLY A 34 14.60 2.96 -0.33
CA GLY A 34 14.40 4.20 -1.05
C GLY A 34 15.24 4.33 -2.31
N ASN A 35 15.51 3.21 -3.01
CA ASN A 35 16.30 3.20 -4.24
C ASN A 35 15.56 3.78 -5.45
N GLY A 36 14.25 3.99 -5.33
CA GLY A 36 13.46 4.59 -6.39
C GLY A 36 12.07 4.93 -5.88
N TYR A 37 11.37 5.78 -6.61
CA TYR A 37 10.04 6.25 -6.24
C TYR A 37 9.11 6.25 -7.45
N HIS A 38 7.81 6.08 -7.20
CA HIS A 38 6.77 6.24 -8.22
C HIS A 38 5.58 6.96 -7.63
N GLY A 39 4.76 7.55 -8.49
CA GLY A 39 3.58 8.28 -8.05
C GLY A 39 2.46 7.35 -7.61
N LEU A 40 1.60 7.83 -6.71
CA LEU A 40 0.36 7.15 -6.36
C LEU A 40 -0.73 7.63 -7.31
N TYR A 41 -1.11 6.77 -8.28
CA TYR A 41 -2.10 7.09 -9.30
C TYR A 41 -3.47 6.53 -9.00
N TYR A 42 -3.54 5.45 -8.26
CA TYR A 42 -4.79 4.77 -7.91
C TYR A 42 -4.90 4.69 -6.39
N ALA A 43 -6.12 4.69 -5.87
CA ALA A 43 -6.30 4.65 -4.42
C ALA A 43 -6.11 3.23 -3.87
N PHE A 44 -7.12 2.40 -4.03
CA PHE A 44 -7.06 1.01 -3.53
C PHE A 44 -7.53 0.06 -4.62
N THR A 45 -6.81 -1.06 -4.76
CA THR A 45 -7.15 -2.11 -5.70
C THR A 45 -7.50 -3.37 -4.92
N PRO A 46 -8.64 -4.03 -5.23
CA PRO A 46 -8.97 -5.30 -4.60
C PRO A 46 -7.95 -6.39 -4.92
N THR A 47 -7.61 -7.21 -3.94
CA THR A 47 -6.64 -8.28 -4.14
C THR A 47 -7.12 -9.35 -5.11
N ASP A 48 -8.43 -9.55 -5.22
CA ASP A 48 -9.00 -10.52 -6.16
C ASP A 48 -8.63 -10.24 -7.62
N ASP A 49 -8.51 -8.96 -7.97
CA ASP A 49 -8.15 -8.56 -9.33
C ASP A 49 -6.71 -8.91 -9.69
N VAL A 50 -5.84 -9.02 -8.68
CA VAL A 50 -4.41 -9.22 -8.88
C VAL A 50 -4.00 -10.67 -8.65
N PHE A 51 -4.59 -11.33 -7.65
CA PHE A 51 -4.16 -12.66 -7.19
C PHE A 51 -5.06 -13.80 -7.65
N SER A 52 -5.95 -13.55 -8.61
CA SER A 52 -6.84 -14.59 -9.16
C SER A 52 -6.20 -15.42 -10.28
N GLY A 53 -5.04 -15.00 -10.80
CA GLY A 53 -4.39 -15.66 -11.93
C GLY A 53 -3.55 -16.87 -11.54
N SER A 54 -3.11 -17.62 -12.57
CA SER A 54 -2.25 -18.80 -12.39
C SER A 54 -0.83 -18.44 -11.95
N TYR A 55 -0.41 -17.22 -12.19
CA TYR A 55 0.94 -16.72 -11.85
C TYR A 55 0.81 -15.47 -10.97
N PRO A 56 0.48 -15.65 -9.69
CA PRO A 56 0.33 -14.49 -8.79
C PRO A 56 1.67 -13.77 -8.61
N PRO A 57 1.64 -12.44 -8.45
CA PRO A 57 2.86 -11.69 -8.12
C PRO A 57 3.40 -12.07 -6.75
N SER A 58 4.63 -11.68 -6.46
CA SER A 58 5.27 -11.95 -5.18
C SER A 58 4.54 -11.25 -4.04
N LEU A 59 4.41 -11.95 -2.93
CA LEU A 59 3.79 -11.41 -1.72
C LEU A 59 4.84 -10.86 -0.76
N PRO A 60 4.45 -9.96 0.15
CA PRO A 60 5.34 -9.52 1.21
C PRO A 60 5.81 -10.70 2.06
N HIS A 61 6.99 -10.57 2.67
CA HIS A 61 7.54 -11.59 3.54
C HIS A 61 6.56 -11.91 4.69
N GLY A 62 6.29 -13.19 4.88
CA GLY A 62 5.40 -13.66 5.94
C GLY A 62 3.92 -13.65 5.59
N VAL A 63 3.54 -13.16 4.41
CA VAL A 63 2.14 -13.17 3.96
C VAL A 63 1.91 -14.39 3.07
N LYS A 64 0.91 -15.20 3.42
CA LYS A 64 0.54 -16.39 2.65
C LYS A 64 -0.53 -16.07 1.62
N LYS A 65 -0.58 -16.86 0.54
CA LYS A 65 -1.53 -16.67 -0.55
C LYS A 65 -2.98 -16.65 -0.07
N GLU A 66 -3.33 -17.51 0.87
CA GLU A 66 -4.70 -17.60 1.41
C GLU A 66 -5.06 -16.41 2.31
N GLU A 67 -4.10 -15.61 2.69
CA GLU A 67 -4.31 -14.43 3.54
C GLU A 67 -4.55 -13.15 2.74
N VAL A 68 -4.36 -13.17 1.41
CA VAL A 68 -4.46 -11.94 0.60
C VAL A 68 -5.84 -11.30 0.64
N LYS A 69 -6.88 -12.07 0.93
CA LYS A 69 -8.25 -11.56 1.08
C LYS A 69 -8.38 -10.58 2.25
N ASP A 70 -7.44 -10.62 3.21
CA ASP A 70 -7.42 -9.72 4.37
C ASP A 70 -6.65 -8.44 4.10
N TYR A 71 -6.19 -8.26 2.87
CA TYR A 71 -5.36 -7.12 2.44
C TYR A 71 -6.04 -6.34 1.33
N VAL A 72 -5.65 -5.09 1.19
CA VAL A 72 -5.95 -4.27 0.02
C VAL A 72 -4.63 -3.76 -0.55
N ILE A 73 -4.62 -3.40 -1.81
CA ILE A 73 -3.41 -2.91 -2.47
C ILE A 73 -3.53 -1.40 -2.63
N LEU A 74 -2.52 -0.67 -2.18
CA LEU A 74 -2.42 0.77 -2.37
C LEU A 74 -1.48 1.04 -3.53
N GLY A 75 -2.01 1.64 -4.58
CA GLY A 75 -1.18 1.98 -5.73
C GLY A 75 -1.77 1.73 -7.08
#